data_b5bab9418e092dac1a68ff11555c741a
#
_entry.id   b5bab9418e092dac1a68ff11555c741a
#
_cell.length_a   1.000
_cell.length_b   1.000
_cell.length_c   1.000
_cell.angle_alpha   90.00
_cell.angle_beta   90.00
_cell.angle_gamma   90.00
#
_symmetry.space_group_name_H-M   'P 1'
#
loop_
_entity.id
_entity.type
_entity.pdbx_description
1 polymer ?
#
loop_
_entity_poly.entity_id
_entity_poly.type
_entity_poly.pdbx_seq_one_letter_code
_entity_poly.pdbx_strand_id
1 'polypeptide(L)'
;RMIYSCLVDADFLDTEAFMKQGKTERDPGTRIEELYRKLDKYLENKRWLENKKPDTINGRRSEILRHCMDMGTQEKGMFRLTVPTGGGKTIASLAFALRHAAAHQMKRIIYVIPYTNIIEQNAQVFREILGEENVLESHCNIDYTSSEELRPMQLASENWDKPVVVTTNVQFFESLFASKSSKCRKLHNIANSVIIFDEAQMIPPEHLKPCLAVIEELAAQYGSSVVLCTATQ
;
A
#
# COMPACT_ATOMS: atom_id res chain seq x y z
N ARG A 1 8.00 -11.77 16.56
CA ARG A 1 6.87 -10.80 16.45
C ARG A 1 5.84 -11.22 15.41
N MET A 2 6.27 -11.71 14.20
CA MET A 2 5.33 -12.18 13.16
C MET A 2 4.40 -13.29 13.65
N ILE A 3 4.94 -14.35 14.25
CA ILE A 3 4.13 -15.46 14.83
C ILE A 3 3.16 -14.93 15.88
N TYR A 4 3.59 -14.01 16.74
CA TYR A 4 2.72 -13.39 17.74
C TYR A 4 1.58 -12.59 17.07
N SER A 5 1.88 -11.85 15.99
CA SER A 5 0.86 -11.14 15.23
C SER A 5 -0.18 -12.08 14.61
N CYS A 6 0.27 -13.18 14.02
CA CYS A 6 -0.63 -14.21 13.47
C CYS A 6 -1.53 -14.81 14.56
N LEU A 7 -0.96 -15.17 15.73
CA LEU A 7 -1.70 -15.76 16.82
C LEU A 7 -2.76 -14.80 17.39
N VAL A 8 -2.36 -13.55 17.64
CA VAL A 8 -3.29 -12.53 18.16
C VAL A 8 -4.41 -12.25 17.17
N ASP A 9 -4.08 -12.10 15.87
CA ASP A 9 -5.13 -11.84 14.89
C ASP A 9 -6.06 -13.02 14.71
N ALA A 10 -5.55 -14.25 14.74
CA ALA A 10 -6.37 -15.47 14.71
C ALA A 10 -7.34 -15.55 15.90
N ASP A 11 -6.89 -15.23 17.12
CA ASP A 11 -7.72 -15.20 18.33
C ASP A 11 -8.85 -14.16 18.22
N PHE A 12 -8.53 -12.96 17.73
CA PHE A 12 -9.54 -11.93 17.48
C PHE A 12 -10.55 -12.34 16.40
N LEU A 13 -10.10 -12.95 15.31
CA LEU A 13 -10.97 -13.41 14.21
C LEU A 13 -11.87 -14.56 14.65
N ASP A 14 -11.35 -15.51 15.45
CA ASP A 14 -12.12 -16.62 16.00
C ASP A 14 -13.19 -16.12 16.97
N THR A 15 -12.83 -15.19 17.86
CA THR A 15 -13.78 -14.53 18.76
C THR A 15 -14.88 -13.79 18.00
N GLU A 16 -14.52 -13.06 16.93
CA GLU A 16 -15.49 -12.38 16.07
C GLU A 16 -16.44 -13.38 15.41
N ALA A 17 -15.90 -14.46 14.84
CA ALA A 17 -16.69 -15.51 14.19
C ALA A 17 -17.65 -16.19 15.19
N PHE A 18 -17.19 -16.47 16.41
CA PHE A 18 -18.03 -17.04 17.48
C PHE A 18 -19.18 -16.10 17.85
N MET A 19 -18.89 -14.82 18.09
CA MET A 19 -19.91 -13.83 18.48
C MET A 19 -20.94 -13.58 17.40
N LYS A 20 -20.54 -13.67 16.13
CA LYS A 20 -21.42 -13.48 14.97
C LYS A 20 -22.02 -14.78 14.41
N GLN A 21 -21.90 -15.88 15.13
CA GLN A 21 -22.44 -17.19 14.72
C GLN A 21 -21.95 -17.63 13.32
N GLY A 22 -20.68 -17.37 13.01
CA GLY A 22 -20.05 -17.71 11.73
C GLY A 22 -20.33 -16.74 10.57
N LYS A 23 -21.12 -15.69 10.79
CA LYS A 23 -21.30 -14.64 9.76
C LYS A 23 -20.09 -13.72 9.78
N THR A 24 -19.43 -13.57 8.62
CA THR A 24 -18.35 -12.59 8.46
C THR A 24 -18.86 -11.36 7.71
N GLU A 25 -18.46 -10.19 8.19
CA GLU A 25 -18.65 -8.90 7.51
C GLU A 25 -17.35 -8.43 6.88
N ARG A 26 -16.29 -9.27 6.96
CA ARG A 26 -15.00 -8.96 6.35
C ARG A 26 -15.05 -9.23 4.86
N ASP A 27 -14.56 -8.26 4.11
CA ASP A 27 -14.37 -8.35 2.67
C ASP A 27 -12.88 -8.20 2.37
N PRO A 28 -12.19 -9.26 1.89
CA PRO A 28 -10.76 -9.20 1.59
C PRO A 28 -10.44 -8.39 0.32
N GLY A 29 -11.46 -7.96 -0.42
CA GLY A 29 -11.30 -7.26 -1.69
C GLY A 29 -10.92 -8.17 -2.86
N THR A 30 -10.54 -7.54 -3.94
CA THR A 30 -10.21 -8.18 -5.22
C THR A 30 -8.74 -8.64 -5.25
N ARG A 31 -8.42 -9.69 -5.97
CA ARG A 31 -7.05 -10.17 -6.14
C ARG A 31 -6.17 -9.15 -6.87
N ILE A 32 -4.88 -9.14 -6.56
CA ILE A 32 -3.91 -8.20 -7.15
C ILE A 32 -3.86 -8.27 -8.67
N GLU A 33 -3.95 -9.46 -9.26
CA GLU A 33 -3.91 -9.65 -10.71
C GLU A 33 -5.10 -8.99 -11.41
N GLU A 34 -6.27 -8.99 -10.77
CA GLU A 34 -7.46 -8.31 -11.29
C GLU A 34 -7.36 -6.80 -11.11
N LEU A 35 -6.79 -6.33 -10.00
CA LEU A 35 -6.51 -4.91 -9.78
C LEU A 35 -5.50 -4.38 -10.80
N TYR A 36 -4.48 -5.17 -11.14
CA TYR A 36 -3.55 -4.82 -12.20
C TYR A 36 -4.26 -4.67 -13.56
N ARG A 37 -5.19 -5.58 -13.90
CA ARG A 37 -6.01 -5.45 -15.13
C ARG A 37 -6.92 -4.21 -15.09
N LYS A 38 -7.50 -3.86 -13.94
CA LYS A 38 -8.28 -2.61 -13.78
C LYS A 38 -7.41 -1.38 -14.07
N LEU A 39 -6.18 -1.36 -13.56
CA LEU A 39 -5.23 -0.30 -13.86
C LEU A 39 -4.86 -0.23 -15.34
N ASP A 40 -4.51 -1.36 -15.98
CA ASP A 40 -4.17 -1.39 -17.41
C ASP A 40 -5.31 -0.81 -18.25
N LYS A 41 -6.55 -1.23 -18.00
CA LYS A 41 -7.74 -0.69 -18.67
C LYS A 41 -7.91 0.82 -18.44
N TYR A 42 -7.64 1.29 -17.22
CA TYR A 42 -7.69 2.73 -16.90
C TYR A 42 -6.63 3.51 -17.71
N LEU A 43 -5.39 3.01 -17.77
CA LEU A 43 -4.29 3.64 -18.50
C LEU A 43 -4.56 3.69 -20.01
N GLU A 44 -5.14 2.62 -20.58
CA GLU A 44 -5.57 2.58 -21.98
C GLU A 44 -6.68 3.62 -22.25
N ASN A 45 -7.73 3.64 -21.45
CA ASN A 45 -8.84 4.58 -21.59
C ASN A 45 -8.39 6.06 -21.50
N LYS A 46 -7.42 6.34 -20.65
CA LYS A 46 -6.82 7.68 -20.50
C LYS A 46 -5.72 7.96 -21.54
N ARG A 47 -5.37 7.00 -22.37
CA ARG A 47 -4.31 7.10 -23.39
C ARG A 47 -2.96 7.53 -22.78
N TRP A 48 -2.66 7.07 -21.57
CA TRP A 48 -1.45 7.48 -20.86
C TRP A 48 -0.19 6.80 -21.39
N LEU A 49 -0.33 5.66 -22.03
CA LEU A 49 0.77 4.88 -22.63
C LEU A 49 0.96 5.17 -24.13
N GLU A 50 0.14 6.04 -24.73
CA GLU A 50 0.34 6.43 -26.14
C GLU A 50 1.66 7.20 -26.32
N ASN A 51 2.22 7.09 -27.54
CA ASN A 51 3.44 7.82 -27.92
C ASN A 51 3.13 9.32 -28.01
N LYS A 52 3.41 10.03 -26.91
CA LYS A 52 3.34 11.49 -26.83
C LYS A 52 4.72 12.07 -27.16
N LYS A 53 4.76 13.33 -27.65
CA LYS A 53 6.03 14.01 -27.93
C LYS A 53 6.92 14.00 -26.68
N PRO A 54 8.16 13.50 -26.75
CA PRO A 54 9.04 13.32 -25.56
C PRO A 54 9.28 14.61 -24.79
N ASP A 55 9.31 15.75 -25.46
CA ASP A 55 9.60 17.06 -24.85
C ASP A 55 8.41 17.67 -24.11
N THR A 56 7.26 17.00 -24.10
CA THR A 56 6.08 17.47 -23.36
C THR A 56 6.02 16.83 -21.96
N ILE A 57 5.39 17.52 -21.01
CA ILE A 57 5.15 16.98 -19.67
C ILE A 57 4.45 15.62 -19.74
N ASN A 58 3.45 15.49 -20.61
CA ASN A 58 2.72 14.22 -20.78
C ASN A 58 3.57 13.13 -21.44
N GLY A 59 4.51 13.49 -22.32
CA GLY A 59 5.47 12.55 -22.88
C GLY A 59 6.40 11.98 -21.81
N ARG A 60 6.98 12.85 -20.99
CA ARG A 60 7.83 12.45 -19.84
C ARG A 60 7.08 11.60 -18.82
N ARG A 61 5.83 11.95 -18.49
CA ARG A 61 4.97 11.11 -17.61
C ARG A 61 4.74 9.73 -18.20
N SER A 62 4.48 9.62 -19.49
CA SER A 62 4.28 8.34 -20.17
C SER A 62 5.56 7.49 -20.17
N GLU A 63 6.71 8.12 -20.33
CA GLU A 63 8.02 7.45 -20.28
C GLU A 63 8.31 6.91 -18.87
N ILE A 64 8.14 7.74 -17.83
CA ILE A 64 8.29 7.34 -16.43
C ILE A 64 7.37 6.18 -16.11
N LEU A 65 6.10 6.26 -16.50
CA LEU A 65 5.11 5.21 -16.26
C LEU A 65 5.53 3.88 -16.91
N ARG A 66 5.95 3.90 -18.20
CA ARG A 66 6.43 2.69 -18.89
C ARG A 66 7.63 2.09 -18.18
N HIS A 67 8.62 2.94 -17.85
CA HIS A 67 9.81 2.46 -17.12
C HIS A 67 9.45 1.83 -15.78
N CYS A 68 8.56 2.43 -14.99
CA CYS A 68 8.08 1.86 -13.74
C CYS A 68 7.36 0.52 -13.95
N MET A 69 6.54 0.40 -14.99
CA MET A 69 5.89 -0.85 -15.32
C MET A 69 6.91 -1.93 -15.71
N ASP A 70 7.92 -1.59 -16.51
CA ASP A 70 8.97 -2.54 -16.93
C ASP A 70 9.80 -3.03 -15.75
N MET A 71 10.13 -2.15 -14.84
CA MET A 71 10.80 -2.50 -13.58
C MET A 71 9.97 -3.40 -12.67
N GLY A 72 8.64 -3.41 -12.81
CA GLY A 72 7.74 -4.25 -12.01
C GLY A 72 7.98 -5.77 -12.13
N THR A 73 8.72 -6.23 -13.14
CA THR A 73 9.07 -7.65 -13.32
C THR A 73 10.43 -8.04 -12.74
N GLN A 74 11.19 -7.07 -12.19
CA GLN A 74 12.46 -7.34 -11.53
C GLN A 74 12.28 -8.17 -10.25
N GLU A 75 13.36 -8.82 -9.79
CA GLU A 75 13.34 -9.58 -8.54
C GLU A 75 12.93 -8.72 -7.34
N LYS A 76 12.37 -9.38 -6.30
CA LYS A 76 12.00 -8.72 -5.05
C LYS A 76 13.20 -8.04 -4.39
N GLY A 77 12.97 -6.89 -3.77
CA GLY A 77 14.03 -6.16 -3.10
C GLY A 77 13.69 -4.70 -2.82
N MET A 78 14.72 -3.88 -2.76
CA MET A 78 14.59 -2.44 -2.53
C MET A 78 14.76 -1.66 -3.83
N PHE A 79 13.83 -0.76 -4.09
CA PHE A 79 13.79 0.08 -5.28
C PHE A 79 13.80 1.55 -4.89
N ARG A 80 14.29 2.38 -5.79
CA ARG A 80 14.27 3.84 -5.66
C ARG A 80 13.58 4.47 -6.85
N LEU A 81 12.62 5.35 -6.58
CA LEU A 81 11.91 6.12 -7.59
C LEU A 81 12.12 7.61 -7.35
N THR A 82 12.96 8.25 -8.17
CA THR A 82 13.17 9.69 -8.11
C THR A 82 12.47 10.35 -9.28
N VAL A 83 11.40 11.07 -8.99
CA VAL A 83 10.56 11.76 -9.99
C VAL A 83 10.21 13.14 -9.47
N PRO A 84 10.48 14.22 -10.23
CA PRO A 84 10.15 15.56 -9.80
C PRO A 84 8.65 15.74 -9.57
N THR A 85 8.29 16.71 -8.72
CA THR A 85 6.90 17.06 -8.43
C THR A 85 6.13 17.32 -9.73
N GLY A 86 4.93 16.77 -9.83
CA GLY A 86 4.11 16.84 -11.04
C GLY A 86 4.49 15.83 -12.14
N GLY A 87 5.54 15.03 -11.95
CA GLY A 87 5.98 14.01 -12.92
C GLY A 87 5.12 12.74 -12.98
N GLY A 88 4.02 12.64 -12.23
CA GLY A 88 3.13 11.48 -12.24
C GLY A 88 3.56 10.36 -11.29
N LYS A 89 4.33 10.67 -10.26
CA LYS A 89 4.89 9.73 -9.28
C LYS A 89 3.84 8.76 -8.70
N THR A 90 2.68 9.25 -8.27
CA THR A 90 1.62 8.47 -7.64
C THR A 90 1.12 7.32 -8.52
N ILE A 91 0.82 7.60 -9.79
CA ILE A 91 0.35 6.57 -10.72
C ILE A 91 1.49 5.65 -11.17
N ALA A 92 2.69 6.19 -11.39
CA ALA A 92 3.84 5.40 -11.80
C ALA A 92 4.26 4.40 -10.71
N SER A 93 4.27 4.83 -9.44
CA SER A 93 4.57 3.94 -8.30
C SER A 93 3.47 2.90 -8.06
N LEU A 94 2.19 3.27 -8.22
CA LEU A 94 1.08 2.31 -8.16
C LEU A 94 1.18 1.27 -9.28
N ALA A 95 1.52 1.70 -10.50
CA ALA A 95 1.65 0.80 -11.65
C ALA A 95 2.82 -0.18 -11.47
N PHE A 96 3.97 0.30 -10.99
CA PHE A 96 5.06 -0.56 -10.56
C PHE A 96 4.57 -1.59 -9.54
N ALA A 97 3.93 -1.12 -8.46
CA ALA A 97 3.55 -1.97 -7.34
C ALA A 97 2.55 -3.05 -7.72
N LEU A 98 1.53 -2.73 -8.50
CA LEU A 98 0.54 -3.71 -8.96
C LEU A 98 1.17 -4.75 -9.89
N ARG A 99 2.00 -4.31 -10.84
CA ARG A 99 2.70 -5.23 -11.74
C ARG A 99 3.67 -6.12 -10.97
N HIS A 100 4.44 -5.55 -10.04
CA HIS A 100 5.40 -6.28 -9.22
C HIS A 100 4.70 -7.29 -8.31
N ALA A 101 3.62 -6.88 -7.64
CA ALA A 101 2.85 -7.75 -6.79
C ALA A 101 2.20 -8.90 -7.58
N ALA A 102 1.67 -8.64 -8.78
CA ALA A 102 1.12 -9.67 -9.66
C ALA A 102 2.20 -10.65 -10.14
N ALA A 103 3.37 -10.15 -10.57
CA ALA A 103 4.48 -10.99 -11.05
C ALA A 103 5.05 -11.92 -9.96
N HIS A 104 5.05 -11.47 -8.71
CA HIS A 104 5.65 -12.17 -7.57
C HIS A 104 4.63 -12.77 -6.59
N GLN A 105 3.34 -12.84 -6.96
CA GLN A 105 2.27 -13.39 -6.11
C GLN A 105 2.22 -12.76 -4.71
N MET A 106 2.46 -11.45 -4.66
CA MET A 106 2.39 -10.69 -3.41
C MET A 106 0.93 -10.34 -3.11
N LYS A 107 0.60 -10.23 -1.82
CA LYS A 107 -0.80 -10.15 -1.38
C LYS A 107 -1.36 -8.74 -1.35
N ARG A 108 -0.51 -7.71 -1.17
CA ARG A 108 -1.00 -6.34 -0.99
C ARG A 108 0.03 -5.28 -1.32
N ILE A 109 -0.49 -4.07 -1.45
CA ILE A 109 0.29 -2.86 -1.60
C ILE A 109 0.03 -1.98 -0.38
N ILE A 110 1.09 -1.48 0.25
CA ILE A 110 1.02 -0.55 1.37
C ILE A 110 1.65 0.77 0.92
N TYR A 111 0.85 1.80 0.81
CA TYR A 111 1.28 3.13 0.39
C TYR A 111 1.41 4.04 1.61
N VAL A 112 2.64 4.38 1.96
CA VAL A 112 2.99 5.12 3.17
C VAL A 112 3.28 6.56 2.82
N ILE A 113 2.55 7.50 3.42
CA ILE A 113 2.60 8.94 3.12
C ILE A 113 2.96 9.70 4.39
N PRO A 114 3.78 10.77 4.32
CA PRO A 114 4.19 11.49 5.53
C PRO A 114 3.09 12.31 6.19
N TYR A 115 2.09 12.78 5.41
CA TYR A 115 1.08 13.74 5.88
C TYR A 115 -0.34 13.24 5.66
N THR A 116 -1.21 13.42 6.65
CA THR A 116 -2.63 13.01 6.62
C THR A 116 -3.46 13.75 5.56
N ASN A 117 -3.16 15.02 5.31
CA ASN A 117 -3.89 15.84 4.33
C ASN A 117 -3.73 15.40 2.86
N ILE A 118 -2.71 14.59 2.56
CA ILE A 118 -2.45 14.07 1.21
C ILE A 118 -2.99 12.64 1.05
N ILE A 119 -3.26 11.95 2.17
CA ILE A 119 -3.77 10.56 2.14
C ILE A 119 -5.09 10.47 1.40
N GLU A 120 -6.07 11.28 1.77
CA GLU A 120 -7.40 11.27 1.18
C GLU A 120 -7.34 11.45 -0.34
N GLN A 121 -6.52 12.41 -0.81
CA GLN A 121 -6.34 12.65 -2.25
C GLN A 121 -5.75 11.44 -2.98
N ASN A 122 -4.71 10.82 -2.43
CA ASN A 122 -4.11 9.63 -3.05
C ASN A 122 -5.03 8.41 -2.96
N ALA A 123 -5.69 8.20 -1.81
CA ALA A 123 -6.68 7.14 -1.64
C ALA A 123 -7.84 7.30 -2.62
N GLN A 124 -8.31 8.52 -2.85
CA GLN A 124 -9.37 8.80 -3.81
C GLN A 124 -8.96 8.42 -5.24
N VAL A 125 -7.75 8.80 -5.66
CA VAL A 125 -7.21 8.40 -6.98
C VAL A 125 -7.14 6.87 -7.11
N PHE A 126 -6.72 6.17 -6.05
CA PHE A 126 -6.65 4.72 -6.08
C PHE A 126 -8.04 4.07 -6.10
N ARG A 127 -9.01 4.61 -5.38
CA ARG A 127 -10.42 4.16 -5.41
C ARG A 127 -11.04 4.33 -6.80
N GLU A 128 -10.80 5.44 -7.47
CA GLU A 128 -11.27 5.68 -8.84
C GLU A 128 -10.74 4.64 -9.85
N ILE A 129 -9.52 4.16 -9.64
CA ILE A 129 -8.87 3.18 -10.53
C ILE A 129 -9.26 1.75 -10.17
N LEU A 130 -9.26 1.43 -8.88
CA LEU A 130 -9.28 0.05 -8.39
C LEU A 130 -10.63 -0.38 -7.81
N GLY A 131 -11.49 0.58 -7.46
CA GLY A 131 -12.75 0.38 -6.74
C GLY A 131 -12.60 0.66 -5.24
N GLU A 132 -13.67 1.21 -4.66
CA GLU A 132 -13.69 1.64 -3.25
C GLU A 132 -13.46 0.49 -2.28
N GLU A 133 -14.00 -0.69 -2.60
CA GLU A 133 -13.89 -1.90 -1.81
C GLU A 133 -12.45 -2.42 -1.63
N ASN A 134 -11.54 -1.97 -2.49
CA ASN A 134 -10.15 -2.45 -2.54
C ASN A 134 -9.14 -1.55 -1.84
N VAL A 135 -9.52 -0.33 -1.48
CA VAL A 135 -8.61 0.68 -0.94
C VAL A 135 -8.99 1.05 0.48
N LEU A 136 -8.18 0.61 1.43
CA LEU A 136 -8.29 0.96 2.84
C LEU A 136 -7.45 2.21 3.13
N GLU A 137 -8.05 3.21 3.71
CA GLU A 137 -7.39 4.35 4.33
C GLU A 137 -7.21 4.08 5.81
N SER A 138 -6.00 4.25 6.35
CA SER A 138 -5.69 3.92 7.75
C SER A 138 -4.80 4.97 8.38
N HIS A 139 -5.40 5.90 9.11
CA HIS A 139 -4.71 6.94 9.89
C HIS A 139 -5.59 7.39 11.08
N CYS A 140 -5.04 8.23 11.96
CA CYS A 140 -5.68 8.59 13.24
C CYS A 140 -6.98 9.41 13.10
N ASN A 141 -7.19 10.08 11.96
CA ASN A 141 -8.33 10.99 11.77
C ASN A 141 -9.52 10.35 11.06
N ILE A 142 -9.42 9.07 10.67
CA ILE A 142 -10.52 8.42 9.96
C ILE A 142 -11.44 7.70 10.93
N ASP A 143 -12.74 7.89 10.76
CA ASP A 143 -13.78 7.25 11.54
C ASP A 143 -14.65 6.36 10.65
N TYR A 144 -14.47 5.06 10.76
CA TYR A 144 -15.30 4.05 10.10
C TYR A 144 -16.49 3.59 10.96
N THR A 145 -16.69 4.17 12.15
CA THR A 145 -17.79 3.76 13.05
C THR A 145 -19.10 4.49 12.77
N SER A 146 -19.08 5.48 11.87
CA SER A 146 -20.18 6.39 11.60
C SER A 146 -21.38 5.74 10.89
N SER A 147 -21.19 4.59 10.22
CA SER A 147 -22.29 3.85 9.57
C SER A 147 -22.00 2.34 9.49
N GLU A 148 -23.07 1.52 9.41
CA GLU A 148 -22.94 0.08 9.20
C GLU A 148 -22.35 -0.27 7.84
N GLU A 149 -22.54 0.56 6.82
CA GLU A 149 -21.97 0.37 5.47
C GLU A 149 -20.44 0.40 5.48
N LEU A 150 -19.83 1.13 6.42
CA LEU A 150 -18.40 1.23 6.60
C LEU A 150 -17.80 0.09 7.45
N ARG A 151 -18.65 -0.81 7.96
CA ARG A 151 -18.23 -1.91 8.84
C ARG A 151 -17.12 -2.78 8.25
N PRO A 152 -17.14 -3.19 6.96
CA PRO A 152 -16.04 -3.94 6.37
C PRO A 152 -14.70 -3.20 6.39
N MET A 153 -14.70 -1.88 6.18
CA MET A 153 -13.50 -1.05 6.25
C MET A 153 -13.00 -0.87 7.68
N GLN A 154 -13.92 -0.72 8.65
CA GLN A 154 -13.56 -0.69 10.06
C GLN A 154 -12.83 -1.98 10.46
N LEU A 155 -13.40 -3.13 10.15
CA LEU A 155 -12.80 -4.43 10.46
C LEU A 155 -11.45 -4.63 9.75
N ALA A 156 -11.35 -4.21 8.50
CA ALA A 156 -10.09 -4.26 7.75
C ALA A 156 -9.02 -3.33 8.34
N SER A 157 -9.39 -2.19 8.93
CA SER A 157 -8.43 -1.26 9.54
C SER A 157 -7.72 -1.83 10.77
N GLU A 158 -8.30 -2.84 11.41
CA GLU A 158 -7.74 -3.50 12.59
C GLU A 158 -6.50 -4.34 12.27
N ASN A 159 -6.50 -5.02 11.12
CA ASN A 159 -5.42 -5.91 10.70
C ASN A 159 -4.85 -5.63 9.30
N TRP A 160 -5.36 -4.61 8.59
CA TRP A 160 -4.97 -4.27 7.22
C TRP A 160 -5.24 -5.37 6.19
N ASP A 161 -6.34 -6.08 6.34
CA ASP A 161 -6.72 -7.13 5.41
C ASP A 161 -7.47 -6.58 4.17
N LYS A 162 -6.79 -5.75 3.41
CA LYS A 162 -7.22 -5.21 2.11
C LYS A 162 -6.06 -5.23 1.12
N PRO A 163 -6.32 -5.34 -0.19
CA PRO A 163 -5.26 -5.42 -1.18
C PRO A 163 -4.45 -4.12 -1.34
N VAL A 164 -5.06 -2.97 -1.07
CA VAL A 164 -4.36 -1.68 -1.08
C VAL A 164 -4.64 -0.93 0.22
N VAL A 165 -3.58 -0.61 0.95
CA VAL A 165 -3.64 0.15 2.21
C VAL A 165 -2.89 1.46 2.02
N VAL A 166 -3.55 2.58 2.29
CA VAL A 166 -2.94 3.92 2.30
C VAL A 166 -2.85 4.39 3.75
N THR A 167 -1.64 4.69 4.22
CA THR A 167 -1.40 4.98 5.63
C THR A 167 -0.33 6.05 5.83
N THR A 168 -0.13 6.49 7.09
CA THR A 168 0.95 7.43 7.46
C THR A 168 2.23 6.70 7.86
N ASN A 169 3.39 7.40 7.78
CA ASN A 169 4.64 6.94 8.38
C ASN A 169 4.45 6.54 9.85
N VAL A 170 3.78 7.37 10.63
CA VAL A 170 3.53 7.14 12.06
C VAL A 170 2.75 5.84 12.26
N GLN A 171 1.61 5.69 11.60
CA GLN A 171 0.76 4.51 11.72
C GLN A 171 1.48 3.23 11.26
N PHE A 172 2.28 3.32 10.19
CA PHE A 172 3.07 2.19 9.68
C PHE A 172 4.10 1.73 10.71
N PHE A 173 4.96 2.64 11.18
CA PHE A 173 6.01 2.28 12.14
C PHE A 173 5.46 1.96 13.52
N GLU A 174 4.42 2.64 14.01
CA GLU A 174 3.73 2.24 15.23
C GLU A 174 3.20 0.81 15.18
N SER A 175 2.66 0.38 14.04
CA SER A 175 2.19 -0.99 13.86
C SER A 175 3.31 -2.02 13.97
N LEU A 176 4.52 -1.67 13.50
CA LEU A 176 5.72 -2.53 13.59
C LEU A 176 6.31 -2.61 15.00
N PHE A 177 6.29 -1.49 15.74
CA PHE A 177 6.92 -1.39 17.07
C PHE A 177 5.94 -1.52 18.23
N ALA A 178 4.63 -1.66 17.96
CA ALA A 178 3.60 -1.76 18.99
C ALA A 178 3.85 -2.89 19.99
N SER A 179 3.46 -2.65 21.26
CA SER A 179 3.45 -3.63 22.33
C SER A 179 2.04 -4.14 22.66
N LYS A 180 1.00 -3.33 22.38
CA LYS A 180 -0.41 -3.74 22.61
C LYS A 180 -0.83 -4.78 21.57
N SER A 181 -1.44 -5.88 22.03
CA SER A 181 -1.89 -6.98 21.17
C SER A 181 -2.78 -6.52 20.03
N SER A 182 -3.77 -5.65 20.30
CA SER A 182 -4.66 -5.12 19.26
C SER A 182 -3.94 -4.35 18.16
N LYS A 183 -2.83 -3.66 18.45
CA LYS A 183 -2.01 -2.97 17.46
C LYS A 183 -1.06 -3.91 16.69
N CYS A 184 -0.74 -5.08 17.27
CA CYS A 184 0.14 -6.07 16.62
C CYS A 184 -0.55 -6.86 15.51
N ARG A 185 -1.87 -6.80 15.36
CA ARG A 185 -2.66 -7.54 14.39
C ARG A 185 -2.30 -7.27 12.93
N LYS A 186 -1.70 -6.11 12.64
CA LYS A 186 -1.34 -5.66 11.29
C LYS A 186 -0.03 -6.26 10.77
N LEU A 187 0.87 -6.65 11.68
CA LEU A 187 2.27 -6.92 11.35
C LEU A 187 2.44 -8.06 10.35
N HIS A 188 1.73 -9.19 10.52
CA HIS A 188 1.83 -10.33 9.62
C HIS A 188 1.27 -10.03 8.22
N ASN A 189 0.37 -9.05 8.11
CA ASN A 189 -0.17 -8.58 6.85
C ASN A 189 0.75 -7.59 6.10
N ILE A 190 1.82 -7.12 6.73
CA ILE A 190 2.88 -6.34 6.07
C ILE A 190 3.85 -7.26 5.31
N ALA A 191 4.00 -8.52 5.74
CA ALA A 191 4.82 -9.48 5.02
C ALA A 191 4.26 -9.79 3.62
N ASN A 192 5.16 -10.10 2.67
CA ASN A 192 4.83 -10.41 1.28
C ASN A 192 3.96 -9.32 0.61
N SER A 193 4.32 -8.05 0.85
CA SER A 193 3.66 -6.87 0.28
C SER A 193 4.65 -5.97 -0.45
N VAL A 194 4.15 -5.15 -1.38
CA VAL A 194 4.90 -4.02 -1.93
C VAL A 194 4.65 -2.81 -1.05
N ILE A 195 5.70 -2.26 -0.46
CA ILE A 195 5.63 -1.12 0.45
C ILE A 195 6.22 0.10 -0.26
N ILE A 196 5.42 1.13 -0.48
CA ILE A 196 5.85 2.38 -1.12
C ILE A 196 5.92 3.46 -0.04
N PHE A 197 7.10 4.03 0.18
CA PHE A 197 7.28 5.23 0.99
C PHE A 197 7.29 6.44 0.08
N ASP A 198 6.20 7.19 0.07
CA ASP A 198 6.16 8.48 -0.63
C ASP A 198 6.86 9.54 0.21
N GLU A 199 7.65 10.40 -0.45
CA GLU A 199 8.52 11.37 0.22
C GLU A 199 9.38 10.72 1.33
N ALA A 200 10.11 9.66 0.98
CA ALA A 200 10.88 8.84 1.91
C ALA A 200 11.89 9.64 2.77
N GLN A 201 12.33 10.81 2.30
CA GLN A 201 13.20 11.73 3.07
C GLN A 201 12.51 12.34 4.31
N MET A 202 11.19 12.18 4.44
CA MET A 202 10.41 12.69 5.58
C MET A 202 10.33 11.69 6.74
N ILE A 203 11.03 10.56 6.69
CA ILE A 203 11.20 9.69 7.87
C ILE A 203 11.98 10.45 8.93
N PRO A 204 11.46 10.58 10.18
CA PRO A 204 12.08 11.39 11.22
C PRO A 204 13.53 10.97 11.51
N PRO A 205 14.50 11.91 11.51
CA PRO A 205 15.92 11.60 11.71
C PRO A 205 16.20 10.89 13.04
N GLU A 206 15.44 11.22 14.11
CA GLU A 206 15.57 10.64 15.44
C GLU A 206 15.29 9.14 15.46
N HIS A 207 14.44 8.67 14.55
CA HIS A 207 14.01 7.28 14.44
C HIS A 207 14.52 6.60 13.15
N LEU A 208 15.38 7.26 12.39
CA LEU A 208 15.82 6.80 11.07
C LEU A 208 16.46 5.41 11.14
N LYS A 209 17.38 5.18 12.08
CA LYS A 209 18.11 3.90 12.21
C LYS A 209 17.16 2.70 12.45
N PRO A 210 16.27 2.72 13.47
CA PRO A 210 15.33 1.62 13.67
C PRO A 210 14.33 1.47 12.51
N CYS A 211 13.91 2.56 11.88
CA CYS A 211 13.01 2.51 10.73
C CYS A 211 13.69 1.84 9.52
N LEU A 212 14.94 2.21 9.21
CA LEU A 212 15.69 1.58 8.12
C LEU A 212 15.96 0.09 8.41
N ALA A 213 16.37 -0.24 9.63
CA ALA A 213 16.61 -1.65 10.00
C ALA A 213 15.37 -2.53 9.79
N VAL A 214 14.18 -2.05 10.15
CA VAL A 214 12.96 -2.81 9.96
C VAL A 214 12.53 -2.87 8.49
N ILE A 215 12.78 -1.83 7.70
CA ILE A 215 12.54 -1.82 6.26
C ILE A 215 13.44 -2.87 5.58
N GLU A 216 14.72 -2.90 5.91
CA GLU A 216 15.68 -3.89 5.41
C GLU A 216 15.26 -5.31 5.80
N GLU A 217 14.83 -5.52 7.04
CA GLU A 217 14.36 -6.82 7.52
C GLU A 217 13.10 -7.29 6.77
N LEU A 218 12.14 -6.38 6.51
CA LEU A 218 10.94 -6.69 5.72
C LEU A 218 11.28 -7.14 4.30
N ALA A 219 12.26 -6.49 3.67
CA ALA A 219 12.71 -6.84 2.33
C ALA A 219 13.52 -8.15 2.32
N ALA A 220 14.43 -8.33 3.28
CA ALA A 220 15.35 -9.46 3.28
C ALA A 220 14.72 -10.78 3.78
N GLN A 221 13.83 -10.72 4.79
CA GLN A 221 13.35 -11.91 5.50
C GLN A 221 11.86 -12.19 5.31
N TYR A 222 11.05 -11.15 5.03
CA TYR A 222 9.59 -11.29 4.98
C TYR A 222 9.01 -11.22 3.57
N GLY A 223 9.87 -11.31 2.55
CA GLY A 223 9.47 -11.38 1.15
C GLY A 223 8.77 -10.13 0.62
N SER A 224 8.88 -9.00 1.32
CA SER A 224 8.34 -7.73 0.87
C SER A 224 9.28 -7.06 -0.13
N SER A 225 8.74 -6.19 -0.99
CA SER A 225 9.55 -5.28 -1.81
C SER A 225 9.27 -3.84 -1.37
N VAL A 226 10.31 -3.04 -1.30
CA VAL A 226 10.21 -1.67 -0.79
C VAL A 226 10.59 -0.67 -1.88
N VAL A 227 9.77 0.35 -2.08
CA VAL A 227 10.00 1.45 -3.01
C VAL A 227 10.16 2.74 -2.22
N LEU A 228 11.32 3.36 -2.31
CA LEU A 228 11.59 4.68 -1.73
C LEU A 228 11.38 5.75 -2.81
N CYS A 229 10.27 6.49 -2.68
CA CYS A 229 9.93 7.57 -3.60
C CYS A 229 10.41 8.92 -3.07
N THR A 230 11.07 9.70 -3.93
CA THR A 230 11.53 11.06 -3.60
C THR A 230 11.27 12.00 -4.77
N ALA A 231 11.05 13.29 -4.49
CA ALA A 231 10.95 14.33 -5.53
C ALA A 231 12.33 14.85 -5.95
N THR A 232 13.31 14.77 -5.06
CA THR A 232 14.70 15.23 -5.26
C THR A 232 15.69 14.15 -4.81
N GLN A 233 16.91 14.23 -5.33
CA GLN A 233 18.03 13.38 -4.87
C GLN A 233 18.65 13.94 -3.62
#